data_204402074a43a244d40081b63b55b040
#
_entry.id   204402074a43a244d40081b63b55b040
#
_cell.length_a   1.000
_cell.length_b   1.000
_cell.length_c   1.000
_cell.angle_alpha   90.00
_cell.angle_beta   90.00
_cell.angle_gamma   90.00
#
_symmetry.space_group_name_H-M   'P 1'
#
loop_
_entity.id
_entity.type
_entity.pdbx_description
1 polymer ?
#
loop_
_entity_poly.entity_id
_entity_poly.type
_entity_poly.pdbx_seq_one_letter_code
_entity_poly.pdbx_strand_id
1 'polypeptide(L)'
;MAVDELQESTASRTAEPPVRKQNEAGAVDDNGQGRRKSILFASILGIVILVGAIGFWLYSRTYESTDDAQVDGHLNGITARIDGVIKAVHVEENQSVQAGQLVAEMDSRDYEVALEQVQAQLLKSQADLRAENPNVPITQSSSQTSISTSQSEVSNAEAGVAAAERDQAAATARLQEVQANNTKAQADVERYKALVDKQEVARAQYDQVIATAKALAASVDSARSSAEAAQKIVDQRRAQLDQARSRLSQANVNAPNQVAITRANMQSRQAEVQAMKAEVDRAELDLSYCKIISPVAGVVSKRTVDVGEHVSKGQRLVTLADLSDLWVTANFKESQLRKMHAQQPVTITVDAFDQKFYGYVEAMPGATGSITSLLPPENATGNYVKVVQRLPVRIRFKPGQQGLERLRPGMSVVPKVWLDK
;
A
#
# COMPACT_ATOMS: atom_id res chain seq x y z
N MET A 1 63.92 -7.93 31.86
CA MET A 1 64.32 -8.94 32.83
C MET A 1 64.10 -10.24 32.14
N ALA A 2 65.11 -10.73 31.54
CA ALA A 2 66.16 -11.65 32.01
C ALA A 2 65.72 -13.03 31.67
N VAL A 3 66.26 -13.62 30.61
CA VAL A 3 67.51 -14.39 30.66
C VAL A 3 67.16 -15.85 31.00
N ASP A 4 67.51 -16.89 30.38
CA ASP A 4 68.67 -17.32 29.59
C ASP A 4 68.52 -18.84 29.37
N GLU A 5 68.94 -19.32 28.23
CA GLU A 5 70.11 -20.19 28.04
C GLU A 5 69.92 -21.64 28.55
N LEU A 6 70.38 -22.70 27.98
CA LEU A 6 71.48 -23.07 27.14
C LEU A 6 71.29 -24.53 26.71
N GLN A 7 71.64 -24.88 25.50
CA GLN A 7 72.81 -25.62 25.05
C GLN A 7 72.77 -27.15 25.27
N GLU A 8 72.96 -27.75 24.16
CA GLU A 8 74.12 -28.60 23.72
C GLU A 8 74.04 -30.04 24.12
N SER A 9 74.38 -31.06 23.40
CA SER A 9 75.54 -31.26 22.55
C SER A 9 75.54 -32.70 22.00
N THR A 10 75.94 -32.83 20.76
CA THR A 10 76.97 -33.73 20.18
C THR A 10 76.88 -35.25 20.54
N ALA A 11 77.21 -36.18 19.71
CA ALA A 11 78.06 -36.43 18.59
C ALA A 11 78.07 -37.88 18.21
N SER A 12 78.13 -38.27 17.00
CA SER A 12 79.18 -38.91 16.26
C SER A 12 79.65 -40.32 16.58
N ARG A 13 79.67 -41.15 15.59
CA ARG A 13 80.71 -42.01 15.04
C ARG A 13 80.15 -43.31 14.45
N THR A 14 80.20 -43.47 13.15
CA THR A 14 81.27 -44.09 12.32
C THR A 14 81.67 -45.50 12.78
N ALA A 15 81.46 -46.45 11.86
CA ALA A 15 82.52 -47.35 11.35
C ALA A 15 81.98 -48.46 10.46
N GLU A 16 82.67 -48.64 9.41
CA GLU A 16 82.59 -49.60 8.31
C GLU A 16 83.16 -50.98 8.66
N PRO A 17 83.28 -51.88 7.65
CA PRO A 17 82.85 -53.28 7.69
C PRO A 17 84.04 -54.27 7.92
N PRO A 18 83.88 -55.56 7.87
CA PRO A 18 84.36 -56.23 6.69
C PRO A 18 83.82 -57.64 6.28
N VAL A 19 84.04 -57.94 5.01
CA VAL A 19 84.61 -59.12 4.37
C VAL A 19 83.84 -60.45 4.26
N ARG A 20 83.39 -60.74 3.03
CA ARG A 20 83.60 -61.87 2.13
C ARG A 20 84.06 -63.23 2.75
N LYS A 21 83.30 -64.28 2.40
CA LYS A 21 83.83 -65.52 1.92
C LYS A 21 82.88 -66.23 0.96
N GLN A 22 83.57 -66.73 -0.04
CA GLN A 22 83.10 -67.51 -1.20
C GLN A 22 82.89 -68.99 -0.83
N ASN A 23 82.21 -69.60 -1.80
CA ASN A 23 82.19 -70.95 -2.25
C ASN A 23 81.05 -71.82 -1.77
N GLU A 24 80.42 -72.71 -2.44
CA GLU A 24 80.70 -73.36 -3.74
C GLU A 24 79.47 -73.94 -4.40
N ALA A 25 79.55 -74.19 -5.62
CA ALA A 25 78.80 -74.89 -6.61
C ALA A 25 77.92 -76.07 -6.18
N GLY A 26 76.85 -76.26 -6.83
CA GLY A 26 76.12 -77.53 -6.85
C GLY A 26 74.82 -77.51 -7.64
N ALA A 27 74.94 -77.99 -8.87
CA ALA A 27 73.98 -78.74 -9.65
C ALA A 27 72.71 -78.05 -10.24
N VAL A 28 72.70 -77.93 -11.48
CA VAL A 28 71.61 -77.87 -12.47
C VAL A 28 70.62 -78.97 -12.18
N ASP A 29 69.30 -78.56 -12.03
CA ASP A 29 68.25 -79.47 -12.44
C ASP A 29 67.18 -78.69 -13.27
N ASP A 30 66.90 -79.21 -14.39
CA ASP A 30 66.01 -78.73 -15.43
C ASP A 30 64.54 -78.97 -15.05
N ASN A 31 63.76 -77.91 -14.88
CA ASN A 31 62.33 -78.03 -14.89
C ASN A 31 61.68 -76.88 -15.64
N GLY A 32 61.85 -76.86 -16.93
CA GLY A 32 61.29 -75.89 -17.87
C GLY A 32 59.78 -75.94 -18.08
N GLN A 33 59.05 -76.79 -17.34
CA GLN A 33 57.58 -76.91 -17.49
C GLN A 33 56.75 -76.12 -16.39
N GLY A 34 57.35 -75.88 -15.20
CA GLY A 34 56.68 -75.08 -14.15
C GLY A 34 56.67 -73.59 -14.46
N ARG A 35 57.75 -73.10 -15.04
CA ARG A 35 57.93 -71.65 -15.33
C ARG A 35 56.99 -71.13 -16.43
N ARG A 36 56.60 -71.94 -17.39
CA ARG A 36 55.63 -71.60 -18.43
C ARG A 36 54.19 -71.55 -17.91
N LYS A 37 53.80 -72.43 -16.96
CA LYS A 37 52.48 -72.41 -16.33
C LYS A 37 52.35 -71.24 -15.37
N SER A 38 53.38 -70.88 -14.59
CA SER A 38 53.35 -69.74 -13.73
C SER A 38 53.32 -68.41 -14.49
N ILE A 39 54.01 -68.32 -15.64
CA ILE A 39 53.96 -67.12 -16.53
C ILE A 39 52.53 -66.97 -17.14
N LEU A 40 51.94 -68.12 -17.55
CA LEU A 40 50.58 -68.13 -18.10
C LEU A 40 49.53 -67.71 -16.99
N PHE A 41 49.68 -68.22 -15.78
CA PHE A 41 48.83 -67.83 -14.66
C PHE A 41 49.00 -66.34 -14.28
N ALA A 42 50.22 -65.84 -14.21
CA ALA A 42 50.53 -64.43 -14.00
C ALA A 42 50.00 -63.53 -15.13
N SER A 43 50.08 -64.00 -16.41
CA SER A 43 49.53 -63.28 -17.56
C SER A 43 47.98 -63.20 -17.51
N ILE A 44 47.33 -64.32 -17.19
CA ILE A 44 45.84 -64.35 -17.04
C ILE A 44 45.40 -63.49 -15.89
N LEU A 45 46.08 -63.52 -14.73
CA LEU A 45 45.80 -62.65 -13.57
C LEU A 45 46.04 -61.19 -13.95
N GLY A 46 47.10 -60.86 -14.69
CA GLY A 46 47.37 -59.52 -15.20
C GLY A 46 46.28 -59.00 -16.11
N ILE A 47 45.79 -59.88 -17.05
CA ILE A 47 44.67 -59.53 -17.94
C ILE A 47 43.36 -59.32 -17.13
N VAL A 48 43.07 -60.15 -16.12
CA VAL A 48 41.89 -59.97 -15.27
C VAL A 48 41.94 -58.65 -14.51
N ILE A 49 43.14 -58.36 -13.95
CA ILE A 49 43.35 -57.07 -13.27
C ILE A 49 43.20 -55.88 -14.23
N LEU A 50 43.78 -56.02 -15.44
CA LEU A 50 43.69 -54.98 -16.46
C LEU A 50 42.23 -54.76 -16.95
N VAL A 51 41.51 -55.86 -17.19
CA VAL A 51 40.06 -55.77 -17.57
C VAL A 51 39.26 -55.21 -16.42
N GLY A 52 39.53 -55.59 -15.16
CA GLY A 52 38.94 -55.02 -13.98
C GLY A 52 39.23 -53.52 -13.83
N ALA A 53 40.49 -53.13 -14.03
CA ALA A 53 40.92 -51.72 -14.03
C ALA A 53 40.27 -50.89 -15.10
N ILE A 54 40.20 -51.43 -16.34
CA ILE A 54 39.53 -50.80 -17.46
C ILE A 54 38.00 -50.71 -17.17
N GLY A 55 37.37 -51.75 -16.66
CA GLY A 55 35.96 -51.75 -16.26
C GLY A 55 35.70 -50.73 -15.17
N PHE A 56 36.53 -50.69 -14.15
CA PHE A 56 36.44 -49.69 -13.08
C PHE A 56 36.64 -48.25 -13.61
N TRP A 57 37.60 -48.05 -14.50
CA TRP A 57 37.87 -46.76 -15.11
C TRP A 57 36.69 -46.29 -16.04
N LEU A 58 36.11 -47.21 -16.80
CA LEU A 58 34.91 -46.93 -17.60
C LEU A 58 33.69 -46.61 -16.68
N TYR A 59 33.52 -47.37 -15.60
CA TYR A 59 32.45 -47.15 -14.64
C TYR A 59 32.60 -45.79 -13.91
N SER A 60 33.81 -45.40 -13.51
CA SER A 60 34.08 -44.13 -12.86
C SER A 60 33.83 -42.91 -13.75
N ARG A 61 33.78 -43.10 -15.09
CA ARG A 61 33.43 -42.05 -16.05
C ARG A 61 31.95 -41.86 -16.32
N THR A 62 31.09 -42.74 -15.78
CA THR A 62 29.66 -42.70 -16.02
C THR A 62 28.91 -41.77 -15.02
N TYR A 63 29.57 -41.29 -13.99
CA TYR A 63 28.98 -40.39 -13.00
C TYR A 63 29.98 -39.36 -12.52
N GLU A 64 29.49 -38.24 -12.08
CA GLU A 64 30.22 -37.24 -11.28
C GLU A 64 29.62 -37.16 -9.86
N SER A 65 30.48 -37.04 -8.86
CA SER A 65 30.07 -36.95 -7.49
C SER A 65 30.85 -35.86 -6.74
N THR A 66 30.25 -35.33 -5.70
CA THR A 66 30.88 -34.39 -4.79
C THR A 66 30.52 -34.76 -3.37
N ASP A 67 31.45 -34.53 -2.45
CA ASP A 67 31.28 -34.61 -1.00
C ASP A 67 30.89 -33.26 -0.37
N ASP A 68 30.97 -32.19 -1.18
CA ASP A 68 30.58 -30.86 -0.78
C ASP A 68 29.12 -30.60 -1.20
N ALA A 69 28.20 -31.24 -0.52
CA ALA A 69 26.77 -31.08 -0.77
C ALA A 69 25.97 -31.24 0.53
N GLN A 70 24.92 -30.46 0.63
CA GLN A 70 24.01 -30.46 1.79
C GLN A 70 22.54 -30.42 1.34
N VAL A 71 21.69 -30.92 2.21
CA VAL A 71 20.25 -30.71 2.08
C VAL A 71 19.94 -29.28 2.47
N ASP A 72 19.26 -28.57 1.61
CA ASP A 72 18.72 -27.23 1.83
C ASP A 72 17.19 -27.25 1.86
N GLY A 73 16.59 -26.22 2.45
CA GLY A 73 15.15 -26.04 2.54
C GLY A 73 14.82 -24.60 2.94
N HIS A 74 13.55 -24.29 2.91
CA HIS A 74 13.10 -22.97 3.34
C HIS A 74 13.13 -22.83 4.85
N LEU A 75 13.88 -21.83 5.35
CA LEU A 75 13.91 -21.44 6.76
C LEU A 75 13.05 -20.19 6.94
N ASN A 76 11.85 -20.39 7.47
CA ASN A 76 10.88 -19.32 7.68
C ASN A 76 11.04 -18.72 9.08
N GLY A 77 11.48 -17.47 9.16
CA GLY A 77 11.55 -16.72 10.42
C GLY A 77 10.19 -16.15 10.80
N ILE A 78 9.65 -16.54 11.94
CA ILE A 78 8.49 -15.89 12.55
C ILE A 78 8.99 -14.68 13.34
N THR A 79 8.50 -13.49 12.99
CA THR A 79 8.90 -12.22 13.62
C THR A 79 7.71 -11.57 14.32
N ALA A 80 7.99 -10.82 15.39
CA ALA A 80 7.00 -9.96 16.03
C ALA A 80 6.55 -8.86 15.04
N ARG A 81 5.25 -8.62 14.96
CA ARG A 81 4.67 -7.54 14.12
C ARG A 81 4.43 -6.26 14.89
N ILE A 82 4.37 -6.36 16.22
CA ILE A 82 4.17 -5.29 17.19
C ILE A 82 5.18 -5.45 18.33
N ASP A 83 5.35 -4.40 19.13
CA ASP A 83 6.20 -4.41 20.32
C ASP A 83 5.41 -4.97 21.50
N GLY A 84 6.07 -5.61 22.47
CA GLY A 84 5.39 -6.06 23.68
C GLY A 84 6.15 -7.14 24.44
N VAL A 85 5.57 -7.62 25.52
CA VAL A 85 6.13 -8.65 26.39
C VAL A 85 5.50 -10.00 26.06
N ILE A 86 6.31 -11.04 25.94
CA ILE A 86 5.83 -12.42 25.72
C ILE A 86 5.23 -12.97 27.01
N LYS A 87 3.94 -13.31 26.94
CA LYS A 87 3.17 -13.91 28.03
C LYS A 87 3.35 -15.42 28.09
N ALA A 88 3.36 -16.07 26.93
CA ALA A 88 3.50 -17.52 26.82
C ALA A 88 4.16 -17.92 25.51
N VAL A 89 4.92 -19.02 25.53
CA VAL A 89 5.46 -19.68 24.34
C VAL A 89 4.91 -21.10 24.31
N HIS A 90 4.29 -21.52 23.22
CA HIS A 90 3.56 -22.78 23.10
C HIS A 90 4.31 -23.84 22.27
N VAL A 91 5.52 -23.54 21.84
CA VAL A 91 6.34 -24.44 21.04
C VAL A 91 7.74 -24.60 21.62
N GLU A 92 8.30 -25.79 21.44
CA GLU A 92 9.67 -26.11 21.80
C GLU A 92 10.55 -26.34 20.57
N GLU A 93 11.87 -26.30 20.75
CA GLU A 93 12.79 -26.64 19.65
C GLU A 93 12.60 -28.10 19.23
N ASN A 94 12.73 -28.37 17.96
CA ASN A 94 12.49 -29.66 17.30
C ASN A 94 11.02 -30.13 17.30
N GLN A 95 10.08 -29.33 17.78
CA GLN A 95 8.65 -29.64 17.71
C GLN A 95 8.09 -29.39 16.31
N SER A 96 7.23 -30.30 15.84
CA SER A 96 6.46 -30.09 14.61
C SER A 96 5.29 -29.17 14.85
N VAL A 97 5.07 -28.19 13.97
CA VAL A 97 3.97 -27.23 14.01
C VAL A 97 3.20 -27.23 12.70
N GLN A 98 1.90 -26.98 12.79
CA GLN A 98 1.03 -26.85 11.62
C GLN A 98 0.84 -25.38 11.22
N ALA A 99 0.46 -25.14 9.97
CA ALA A 99 0.05 -23.81 9.55
C ALA A 99 -1.16 -23.33 10.36
N GLY A 100 -1.13 -22.08 10.84
CA GLY A 100 -2.16 -21.52 11.72
C GLY A 100 -2.04 -21.89 13.21
N GLN A 101 -1.09 -22.75 13.60
CA GLN A 101 -0.88 -23.09 15.00
C GLN A 101 -0.30 -21.92 15.79
N LEU A 102 -0.80 -21.71 17.01
CA LEU A 102 -0.30 -20.68 17.93
C LEU A 102 1.11 -21.05 18.40
N VAL A 103 2.05 -20.15 18.19
CA VAL A 103 3.48 -20.31 18.52
C VAL A 103 3.82 -19.62 19.82
N ALA A 104 3.39 -18.37 19.96
CA ALA A 104 3.59 -17.58 21.16
C ALA A 104 2.43 -16.58 21.35
N GLU A 105 2.27 -16.13 22.57
CA GLU A 105 1.25 -15.13 22.95
C GLU A 105 1.95 -13.96 23.66
N MET A 106 1.65 -12.76 23.21
CA MET A 106 2.07 -11.50 23.87
C MET A 106 1.02 -11.05 24.87
N ASP A 107 1.40 -10.22 25.82
CA ASP A 107 0.46 -9.54 26.71
C ASP A 107 -0.42 -8.57 25.89
N SER A 108 -1.72 -8.85 25.86
CA SER A 108 -2.68 -8.12 25.03
C SER A 108 -3.32 -6.92 25.75
N ARG A 109 -3.10 -6.76 27.06
CA ARG A 109 -3.83 -5.79 27.89
C ARG A 109 -3.69 -4.36 27.40
N ASP A 110 -2.51 -3.94 27.00
CA ASP A 110 -2.29 -2.59 26.50
C ASP A 110 -3.03 -2.34 25.16
N TYR A 111 -3.05 -3.37 24.31
CA TYR A 111 -3.77 -3.33 23.02
C TYR A 111 -5.29 -3.41 23.17
N GLU A 112 -5.79 -4.16 24.16
CA GLU A 112 -7.21 -4.20 24.51
C GLU A 112 -7.70 -2.82 24.99
N VAL A 113 -6.94 -2.16 25.89
CA VAL A 113 -7.25 -0.81 26.35
C VAL A 113 -7.16 0.22 25.21
N ALA A 114 -6.16 0.10 24.33
CA ALA A 114 -6.03 0.96 23.16
C ALA A 114 -7.22 0.80 22.21
N LEU A 115 -7.68 -0.42 21.98
CA LEU A 115 -8.86 -0.71 21.15
C LEU A 115 -10.13 -0.09 21.77
N GLU A 116 -10.36 -0.27 23.09
CA GLU A 116 -11.51 0.31 23.81
C GLU A 116 -11.50 1.84 23.71
N GLN A 117 -10.34 2.47 23.85
CA GLN A 117 -10.21 3.93 23.71
C GLN A 117 -10.59 4.42 22.31
N VAL A 118 -10.12 3.76 21.25
CA VAL A 118 -10.45 4.15 19.87
C VAL A 118 -11.91 3.85 19.55
N GLN A 119 -12.50 2.77 20.07
CA GLN A 119 -13.94 2.47 19.96
C GLN A 119 -14.78 3.56 20.62
N ALA A 120 -14.40 4.04 21.81
CA ALA A 120 -15.07 5.16 22.47
C ALA A 120 -15.00 6.45 21.64
N GLN A 121 -13.86 6.71 20.99
CA GLN A 121 -13.69 7.86 20.10
C GLN A 121 -14.56 7.72 18.83
N LEU A 122 -14.70 6.54 18.27
CA LEU A 122 -15.62 6.26 17.15
C LEU A 122 -17.07 6.54 17.54
N LEU A 123 -17.51 6.09 18.74
CA LEU A 123 -18.85 6.36 19.26
C LEU A 123 -19.12 7.86 19.41
N LYS A 124 -18.12 8.62 19.89
CA LYS A 124 -18.19 10.08 19.96
C LYS A 124 -18.37 10.70 18.57
N SER A 125 -17.53 10.35 17.60
CA SER A 125 -17.64 10.88 16.23
C SER A 125 -18.97 10.52 15.55
N GLN A 126 -19.51 9.33 15.84
CA GLN A 126 -20.85 8.94 15.38
C GLN A 126 -21.96 9.78 16.04
N ALA A 127 -21.82 10.12 17.32
CA ALA A 127 -22.76 10.99 18.02
C ALA A 127 -22.71 12.42 17.44
N ASP A 128 -21.52 12.95 17.15
CA ASP A 128 -21.33 14.27 16.55
C ASP A 128 -21.96 14.32 15.12
N LEU A 129 -21.79 13.27 14.32
CA LEU A 129 -22.48 13.16 13.03
C LEU A 129 -24.00 13.11 13.17
N ARG A 130 -24.52 12.37 14.15
CA ARG A 130 -25.98 12.33 14.41
C ARG A 130 -26.52 13.68 14.85
N ALA A 131 -25.76 14.46 15.62
CA ALA A 131 -26.12 15.81 16.03
C ALA A 131 -26.13 16.80 14.86
N GLU A 132 -25.23 16.64 13.88
CA GLU A 132 -25.14 17.50 12.68
C GLU A 132 -26.21 17.17 11.62
N ASN A 133 -26.66 15.94 11.53
CA ASN A 133 -27.58 15.48 10.48
C ASN A 133 -28.89 16.29 10.40
N PRO A 134 -29.57 16.71 11.51
CA PRO A 134 -30.76 17.52 11.46
C PRO A 134 -30.55 18.97 10.94
N ASN A 135 -29.31 19.47 10.98
CA ASN A 135 -29.00 20.85 10.58
C ASN A 135 -29.20 21.08 9.07
N VAL A 136 -29.02 20.06 8.24
CA VAL A 136 -29.23 20.16 6.79
C VAL A 136 -30.70 20.45 6.44
N PRO A 137 -31.69 19.63 6.84
CA PRO A 137 -33.11 19.92 6.57
C PRO A 137 -33.61 21.20 7.26
N ILE A 138 -33.11 21.53 8.47
CA ILE A 138 -33.45 22.79 9.14
C ILE A 138 -32.98 23.99 8.29
N THR A 139 -31.71 23.98 7.88
CA THR A 139 -31.14 25.04 7.03
C THR A 139 -31.87 25.15 5.71
N GLN A 140 -32.20 24.01 5.10
CA GLN A 140 -32.93 23.97 3.82
C GLN A 140 -34.35 24.59 3.98
N SER A 141 -35.07 24.24 5.03
CA SER A 141 -36.39 24.79 5.33
C SER A 141 -36.33 26.30 5.62
N SER A 142 -35.38 26.74 6.44
CA SER A 142 -35.13 28.15 6.72
C SER A 142 -34.79 28.95 5.45
N SER A 143 -33.92 28.42 4.62
CA SER A 143 -33.54 29.04 3.35
C SER A 143 -34.73 29.16 2.39
N GLN A 144 -35.55 28.12 2.30
CA GLN A 144 -36.78 28.16 1.48
C GLN A 144 -37.78 29.17 1.97
N THR A 145 -37.94 29.26 3.31
CA THR A 145 -38.80 30.28 3.94
C THR A 145 -38.30 31.70 3.63
N SER A 146 -37.00 31.94 3.72
CA SER A 146 -36.38 33.22 3.38
C SER A 146 -36.68 33.65 1.94
N ILE A 147 -36.51 32.73 0.98
CA ILE A 147 -36.84 32.98 -0.43
C ILE A 147 -38.35 33.31 -0.58
N SER A 148 -39.22 32.50 0.01
CA SER A 148 -40.68 32.68 -0.06
C SER A 148 -41.12 34.01 0.52
N THR A 149 -40.54 34.44 1.64
CA THR A 149 -40.79 35.72 2.28
C THR A 149 -40.40 36.88 1.37
N SER A 150 -39.17 36.83 0.80
CA SER A 150 -38.67 37.85 -0.09
C SER A 150 -39.49 37.90 -1.42
N GLN A 151 -39.96 36.74 -1.91
CA GLN A 151 -40.86 36.69 -3.06
C GLN A 151 -42.20 37.36 -2.76
N SER A 152 -42.76 37.17 -1.56
CA SER A 152 -43.98 37.81 -1.10
C SER A 152 -43.82 39.35 -0.96
N GLU A 153 -42.63 39.80 -0.49
CA GLU A 153 -42.30 41.23 -0.40
C GLU A 153 -42.28 41.85 -1.81
N VAL A 154 -41.72 41.18 -2.83
CA VAL A 154 -41.75 41.64 -4.24
C VAL A 154 -43.18 41.76 -4.73
N SER A 155 -44.02 40.73 -4.53
CA SER A 155 -45.42 40.74 -4.95
C SER A 155 -46.21 41.89 -4.30
N ASN A 156 -45.99 42.13 -2.99
CA ASN A 156 -46.63 43.27 -2.29
C ASN A 156 -46.16 44.63 -2.85
N ALA A 157 -44.85 44.76 -3.14
CA ALA A 157 -44.30 45.97 -3.72
C ALA A 157 -44.83 46.20 -5.14
N GLU A 158 -44.99 45.15 -5.99
CA GLU A 158 -45.59 45.22 -7.31
C GLU A 158 -47.07 45.69 -7.24
N ALA A 159 -47.85 45.16 -6.32
CA ALA A 159 -49.20 45.60 -6.08
C ALA A 159 -49.25 47.08 -5.65
N GLY A 160 -48.27 47.51 -4.80
CA GLY A 160 -48.12 48.91 -4.41
C GLY A 160 -47.80 49.85 -5.55
N VAL A 161 -46.93 49.44 -6.49
CA VAL A 161 -46.64 50.19 -7.73
C VAL A 161 -47.91 50.31 -8.59
N ALA A 162 -48.60 49.18 -8.84
CA ALA A 162 -49.84 49.17 -9.64
C ALA A 162 -50.95 50.06 -9.08
N ALA A 163 -51.06 50.13 -7.75
CA ALA A 163 -52.01 51.08 -7.11
C ALA A 163 -51.61 52.54 -7.35
N ALA A 164 -50.35 52.89 -7.11
CA ALA A 164 -49.84 54.25 -7.29
C ALA A 164 -49.93 54.72 -8.79
N GLU A 165 -49.70 53.80 -9.75
CA GLU A 165 -49.86 54.08 -11.17
C GLU A 165 -51.33 54.39 -11.53
N ARG A 166 -52.31 53.71 -10.93
CA ARG A 166 -53.74 54.04 -11.10
C ARG A 166 -54.08 55.39 -10.53
N ASP A 167 -53.57 55.73 -9.33
CA ASP A 167 -53.77 57.05 -8.71
C ASP A 167 -53.13 58.15 -9.52
N GLN A 168 -51.95 57.93 -10.08
CA GLN A 168 -51.28 58.89 -11.02
C GLN A 168 -52.07 59.08 -12.30
N ALA A 169 -52.62 58.00 -12.90
CA ALA A 169 -53.46 58.08 -14.04
C ALA A 169 -54.72 58.86 -13.76
N ALA A 170 -55.38 58.69 -12.64
CA ALA A 170 -56.57 59.48 -12.22
C ALA A 170 -56.25 60.97 -12.04
N ALA A 171 -55.09 61.29 -11.35
CA ALA A 171 -54.67 62.69 -11.21
C ALA A 171 -54.34 63.34 -12.55
N THR A 172 -53.74 62.61 -13.50
CA THR A 172 -53.44 63.09 -14.86
C THR A 172 -54.72 63.34 -15.65
N ALA A 173 -55.70 62.45 -15.57
CA ALA A 173 -57.01 62.64 -16.23
C ALA A 173 -57.76 63.89 -15.68
N ARG A 174 -57.67 64.11 -14.34
CA ARG A 174 -58.17 65.26 -13.67
C ARG A 174 -57.52 66.57 -14.19
N LEU A 175 -56.19 66.56 -14.31
CA LEU A 175 -55.44 67.69 -14.87
C LEU A 175 -55.92 67.99 -16.35
N GLN A 176 -56.08 66.97 -17.19
CA GLN A 176 -56.58 67.15 -18.57
C GLN A 176 -57.97 67.76 -18.59
N GLU A 177 -58.89 67.29 -17.70
CA GLU A 177 -60.25 67.88 -17.59
C GLU A 177 -60.19 69.37 -17.23
N VAL A 178 -59.44 69.74 -16.21
CA VAL A 178 -59.33 71.15 -15.78
C VAL A 178 -58.63 72.01 -16.85
N GLN A 179 -57.63 71.48 -17.56
CA GLN A 179 -56.97 72.15 -18.66
C GLN A 179 -57.96 72.44 -19.82
N ALA A 180 -58.80 71.46 -20.16
CA ALA A 180 -59.82 71.65 -21.19
C ALA A 180 -60.85 72.76 -20.81
N ASN A 181 -61.28 72.78 -19.53
CA ASN A 181 -62.16 73.79 -18.98
C ASN A 181 -61.51 75.19 -19.00
N ASN A 182 -60.21 75.26 -18.59
CA ASN A 182 -59.45 76.51 -18.61
C ASN A 182 -59.25 77.01 -20.07
N THR A 183 -58.97 76.17 -21.07
CA THR A 183 -58.85 76.52 -22.48
C THR A 183 -60.12 77.09 -22.97
N LYS A 184 -61.28 76.50 -22.62
CA LYS A 184 -62.61 77.07 -22.98
C LYS A 184 -62.81 78.46 -22.34
N ALA A 185 -62.50 78.60 -21.02
CA ALA A 185 -62.65 79.87 -20.34
C ALA A 185 -61.78 81.01 -20.97
N GLN A 186 -60.53 80.67 -21.36
CA GLN A 186 -59.65 81.61 -22.05
C GLN A 186 -60.21 82.03 -23.40
N ALA A 187 -60.73 81.09 -24.18
CA ALA A 187 -61.41 81.41 -25.45
C ALA A 187 -62.64 82.28 -25.20
N ASP A 188 -63.40 82.11 -24.11
CA ASP A 188 -64.50 82.97 -23.70
C ASP A 188 -64.00 84.36 -23.36
N VAL A 189 -62.89 84.54 -22.64
CA VAL A 189 -62.29 85.85 -22.34
C VAL A 189 -61.96 86.58 -23.61
N GLU A 190 -61.32 85.94 -24.60
CA GLU A 190 -61.00 86.53 -25.90
C GLU A 190 -62.26 86.98 -26.65
N ARG A 191 -63.29 86.16 -26.65
CA ARG A 191 -64.58 86.45 -27.35
C ARG A 191 -65.26 87.60 -26.65
N TYR A 192 -65.39 87.60 -25.32
CA TYR A 192 -66.06 88.69 -24.58
C TYR A 192 -65.28 90.00 -24.67
N LYS A 193 -63.94 89.95 -24.73
CA LYS A 193 -63.15 91.17 -24.98
C LYS A 193 -63.51 91.83 -26.29
N ALA A 194 -63.61 91.08 -27.40
CA ALA A 194 -64.01 91.62 -28.68
C ALA A 194 -65.45 92.21 -28.68
N LEU A 195 -66.36 91.64 -27.86
CA LEU A 195 -67.72 92.12 -27.73
C LEU A 195 -67.83 93.41 -26.89
N VAL A 196 -67.04 93.54 -25.82
CA VAL A 196 -66.93 94.74 -25.00
C VAL A 196 -66.33 95.90 -25.78
N ASP A 197 -65.29 95.64 -26.59
CA ASP A 197 -64.64 96.64 -27.43
C ASP A 197 -65.64 97.23 -28.45
N LYS A 198 -66.68 96.45 -28.86
CA LYS A 198 -67.78 96.85 -29.68
C LYS A 198 -68.98 97.39 -28.91
N GLN A 199 -68.94 97.45 -27.57
CA GLN A 199 -70.05 97.91 -26.73
C GLN A 199 -71.32 97.01 -26.81
N GLU A 200 -71.21 95.73 -27.21
CA GLU A 200 -72.33 94.78 -27.34
C GLU A 200 -72.68 94.06 -26.04
N VAL A 201 -71.78 94.05 -25.07
CA VAL A 201 -71.97 93.42 -23.72
C VAL A 201 -71.55 94.38 -22.58
N ALA A 202 -72.09 94.15 -21.40
CA ALA A 202 -71.77 94.97 -20.22
C ALA A 202 -70.34 94.61 -19.68
N ARG A 203 -69.57 95.61 -19.29
CA ARG A 203 -68.20 95.45 -18.73
C ARG A 203 -68.14 94.50 -17.53
N ALA A 204 -69.19 94.57 -16.68
CA ALA A 204 -69.30 93.62 -15.53
C ALA A 204 -69.37 92.14 -15.96
N GLN A 205 -69.93 91.81 -17.16
CA GLN A 205 -69.89 90.41 -17.70
C GLN A 205 -68.50 90.01 -18.14
N TYR A 206 -67.73 90.89 -18.72
CA TYR A 206 -66.36 90.65 -19.11
C TYR A 206 -65.47 90.42 -17.85
N ASP A 207 -65.62 91.29 -16.84
CA ASP A 207 -64.90 91.16 -15.56
C ASP A 207 -65.17 89.81 -14.86
N GLN A 208 -66.47 89.36 -14.94
CA GLN A 208 -66.84 88.03 -14.45
C GLN A 208 -66.21 86.89 -15.19
N VAL A 209 -66.11 86.99 -16.51
CA VAL A 209 -65.46 85.97 -17.35
C VAL A 209 -63.94 85.93 -17.08
N ILE A 210 -63.31 87.09 -16.91
CA ILE A 210 -61.88 87.18 -16.48
C ILE A 210 -61.67 86.50 -15.10
N ALA A 211 -62.51 86.80 -14.12
CA ALA A 211 -62.43 86.22 -12.84
C ALA A 211 -62.56 84.66 -12.85
N THR A 212 -63.53 84.18 -13.70
CA THR A 212 -63.71 82.73 -13.95
C THR A 212 -62.49 82.08 -14.55
N ALA A 213 -61.92 82.71 -15.62
CA ALA A 213 -60.70 82.23 -16.27
C ALA A 213 -59.50 82.20 -15.33
N LYS A 214 -59.30 83.19 -14.46
CA LYS A 214 -58.28 83.23 -13.45
C LYS A 214 -58.44 82.10 -12.39
N ALA A 215 -59.70 81.88 -11.97
CA ALA A 215 -59.98 80.77 -11.02
C ALA A 215 -59.69 79.40 -11.61
N LEU A 216 -60.04 79.20 -12.94
CA LEU A 216 -59.73 77.96 -13.64
C LEU A 216 -58.21 77.79 -13.89
N ALA A 217 -57.50 78.89 -14.19
CA ALA A 217 -56.03 78.81 -14.26
C ALA A 217 -55.39 78.38 -12.97
N ALA A 218 -55.81 78.93 -11.84
CA ALA A 218 -55.36 78.48 -10.53
C ALA A 218 -55.73 77.01 -10.22
N SER A 219 -56.86 76.52 -10.70
CA SER A 219 -57.26 75.11 -10.59
C SER A 219 -56.35 74.19 -11.45
N VAL A 220 -55.90 74.66 -12.66
CA VAL A 220 -54.90 73.91 -13.45
C VAL A 220 -53.57 73.74 -12.69
N ASP A 221 -53.08 74.81 -12.05
CA ASP A 221 -51.82 74.75 -11.27
C ASP A 221 -51.96 73.83 -10.08
N SER A 222 -53.09 73.83 -9.40
CA SER A 222 -53.38 72.88 -8.32
C SER A 222 -53.42 71.39 -8.78
N ALA A 223 -54.16 71.18 -9.94
CA ALA A 223 -54.26 69.86 -10.51
C ALA A 223 -52.88 69.32 -11.04
N ARG A 224 -52.06 70.26 -11.60
CA ARG A 224 -50.71 69.94 -12.05
C ARG A 224 -49.82 69.49 -10.86
N SER A 225 -49.81 70.25 -9.77
CA SER A 225 -49.09 69.92 -8.55
C SER A 225 -49.55 68.58 -8.00
N SER A 226 -50.85 68.27 -8.06
CA SER A 226 -51.37 66.96 -7.62
C SER A 226 -50.91 65.82 -8.51
N ALA A 227 -50.86 65.99 -9.83
CA ALA A 227 -50.35 64.98 -10.75
C ALA A 227 -48.84 64.77 -10.61
N GLU A 228 -48.05 65.81 -10.37
CA GLU A 228 -46.62 65.73 -10.07
C GLU A 228 -46.36 65.01 -8.73
N ALA A 229 -47.17 65.29 -7.71
CA ALA A 229 -47.09 64.58 -6.43
C ALA A 229 -47.39 63.09 -6.58
N ALA A 230 -48.45 62.74 -7.37
CA ALA A 230 -48.78 61.35 -7.65
C ALA A 230 -47.65 60.63 -8.42
N GLN A 231 -47.02 61.34 -9.38
CA GLN A 231 -45.81 60.78 -10.08
C GLN A 231 -44.66 60.48 -9.10
N LYS A 232 -44.36 61.35 -8.16
CA LYS A 232 -43.36 61.15 -7.13
C LYS A 232 -43.67 59.96 -6.24
N ILE A 233 -44.93 59.67 -5.97
CA ILE A 233 -45.36 58.47 -5.24
C ILE A 233 -45.06 57.20 -6.07
N VAL A 234 -45.33 57.21 -7.39
CA VAL A 234 -44.97 56.10 -8.29
C VAL A 234 -43.47 55.85 -8.24
N ASP A 235 -42.64 56.91 -8.37
CA ASP A 235 -41.19 56.78 -8.34
C ASP A 235 -40.70 56.18 -6.99
N GLN A 236 -41.28 56.63 -5.87
CA GLN A 236 -40.99 56.05 -4.54
C GLN A 236 -41.37 54.57 -4.45
N ARG A 237 -42.54 54.18 -4.98
CA ARG A 237 -42.99 52.77 -4.95
C ARG A 237 -42.13 51.90 -5.88
N ARG A 238 -41.68 52.39 -7.02
CA ARG A 238 -40.71 51.68 -7.89
C ARG A 238 -39.37 51.47 -7.19
N ALA A 239 -38.83 52.46 -6.50
CA ALA A 239 -37.62 52.29 -5.72
C ALA A 239 -37.78 51.25 -4.61
N GLN A 240 -38.96 51.16 -3.97
CA GLN A 240 -39.28 50.10 -2.99
C GLN A 240 -39.32 48.70 -3.65
N LEU A 241 -39.91 48.61 -4.87
CA LEU A 241 -39.92 47.35 -5.62
C LEU A 241 -38.49 46.92 -6.02
N ASP A 242 -37.64 47.82 -6.46
CA ASP A 242 -36.24 47.50 -6.81
C ASP A 242 -35.47 47.05 -5.58
N GLN A 243 -35.72 47.63 -4.40
CA GLN A 243 -35.15 47.18 -3.13
C GLN A 243 -35.65 45.77 -2.78
N ALA A 244 -36.94 45.46 -2.93
CA ALA A 244 -37.49 44.12 -2.66
C ALA A 244 -36.91 43.08 -3.65
N ARG A 245 -36.77 43.41 -4.92
CA ARG A 245 -36.12 42.54 -5.93
C ARG A 245 -34.66 42.26 -5.60
N SER A 246 -33.92 43.27 -5.14
CA SER A 246 -32.53 43.10 -4.70
C SER A 246 -32.42 42.15 -3.53
N ARG A 247 -33.35 42.28 -2.53
CA ARG A 247 -33.42 41.32 -1.39
C ARG A 247 -33.72 39.89 -1.85
N LEU A 248 -34.67 39.71 -2.76
CA LEU A 248 -34.97 38.38 -3.31
C LEU A 248 -33.78 37.81 -4.07
N SER A 249 -33.08 38.60 -4.89
CA SER A 249 -31.86 38.16 -5.55
C SER A 249 -30.78 37.70 -4.57
N GLN A 250 -30.60 38.48 -3.51
CA GLN A 250 -29.64 38.11 -2.43
C GLN A 250 -30.08 36.83 -1.71
N ALA A 251 -31.36 36.66 -1.41
CA ALA A 251 -31.88 35.43 -0.78
C ALA A 251 -31.66 34.21 -1.71
N ASN A 252 -31.91 34.35 -3.03
CA ASN A 252 -31.69 33.26 -3.99
C ASN A 252 -30.22 32.83 -4.11
N VAL A 253 -29.27 33.74 -3.89
CA VAL A 253 -27.83 33.41 -3.88
C VAL A 253 -27.39 32.85 -2.55
N ASN A 254 -27.80 33.44 -1.43
CA ASN A 254 -27.33 33.06 -0.10
C ASN A 254 -27.93 31.75 0.39
N ALA A 255 -29.22 31.49 0.09
CA ALA A 255 -29.92 30.30 0.57
C ALA A 255 -29.27 28.98 0.11
N PRO A 256 -28.95 28.74 -1.20
CA PRO A 256 -28.27 27.54 -1.64
C PRO A 256 -26.85 27.43 -1.07
N ASN A 257 -26.13 28.56 -0.92
CA ASN A 257 -24.79 28.56 -0.34
C ASN A 257 -24.80 28.12 1.12
N GLN A 258 -25.78 28.61 1.88
CA GLN A 258 -25.92 28.20 3.29
C GLN A 258 -26.21 26.69 3.43
N VAL A 259 -27.07 26.16 2.59
CA VAL A 259 -27.34 24.70 2.52
C VAL A 259 -26.10 23.93 2.11
N ALA A 260 -25.33 24.45 1.13
CA ALA A 260 -24.09 23.82 0.68
C ALA A 260 -23.03 23.75 1.80
N ILE A 261 -22.87 24.84 2.57
CA ILE A 261 -21.96 24.89 3.72
C ILE A 261 -22.38 23.85 4.78
N THR A 262 -23.65 23.82 5.15
CA THR A 262 -24.15 22.86 6.15
C THR A 262 -23.97 21.40 5.68
N ARG A 263 -24.21 21.14 4.39
CA ARG A 263 -23.97 19.82 3.80
C ARG A 263 -22.50 19.44 3.80
N ALA A 264 -21.59 20.39 3.49
CA ALA A 264 -20.15 20.16 3.55
C ALA A 264 -19.70 19.85 4.99
N ASN A 265 -20.25 20.51 6.01
CA ASN A 265 -19.97 20.22 7.42
C ASN A 265 -20.42 18.79 7.78
N MET A 266 -21.63 18.39 7.38
CA MET A 266 -22.10 17.01 7.57
C MET A 266 -21.19 15.98 6.89
N GLN A 267 -20.75 16.25 5.64
CA GLN A 267 -19.81 15.37 4.92
C GLN A 267 -18.45 15.29 5.64
N SER A 268 -17.96 16.40 6.19
CA SER A 268 -16.73 16.41 7.00
C SER A 268 -16.87 15.51 8.24
N ARG A 269 -18.00 15.59 8.96
CA ARG A 269 -18.26 14.69 10.11
C ARG A 269 -18.37 13.23 9.67
N GLN A 270 -18.96 12.98 8.50
CA GLN A 270 -19.04 11.63 7.95
C GLN A 270 -17.64 11.07 7.60
N ALA A 271 -16.75 11.89 7.04
CA ALA A 271 -15.36 11.51 6.78
C ALA A 271 -14.59 11.23 8.08
N GLU A 272 -14.83 12.01 9.13
CA GLU A 272 -14.24 11.79 10.47
C GLU A 272 -14.65 10.41 11.04
N VAL A 273 -15.93 10.04 10.93
CA VAL A 273 -16.41 8.69 11.30
C VAL A 273 -15.69 7.60 10.52
N GLN A 274 -15.46 7.79 9.22
CA GLN A 274 -14.71 6.81 8.42
C GLN A 274 -13.24 6.69 8.85
N ALA A 275 -12.61 7.82 9.18
CA ALA A 275 -11.25 7.83 9.71
C ALA A 275 -11.17 7.07 11.05
N MET A 276 -12.12 7.31 11.96
CA MET A 276 -12.17 6.61 13.25
C MET A 276 -12.45 5.11 13.09
N LYS A 277 -13.24 4.70 12.09
CA LYS A 277 -13.42 3.27 11.79
C LYS A 277 -12.10 2.62 11.37
N ALA A 278 -11.32 3.27 10.51
CA ALA A 278 -10.01 2.77 10.10
C ALA A 278 -9.02 2.66 11.28
N GLU A 279 -9.11 3.58 12.26
CA GLU A 279 -8.31 3.48 13.49
C GLU A 279 -8.76 2.31 14.39
N VAL A 280 -10.06 2.00 14.44
CA VAL A 280 -10.57 0.79 15.14
C VAL A 280 -10.03 -0.47 14.44
N ASP A 281 -10.17 -0.55 13.10
CA ASP A 281 -9.68 -1.70 12.32
C ASP A 281 -8.18 -1.92 12.55
N ARG A 282 -7.40 -0.84 12.65
CA ARG A 282 -5.98 -0.89 12.99
C ARG A 282 -5.72 -1.43 14.38
N ALA A 283 -6.44 -0.93 15.40
CA ALA A 283 -6.28 -1.39 16.76
C ALA A 283 -6.68 -2.87 16.93
N GLU A 284 -7.72 -3.33 16.21
CA GLU A 284 -8.11 -4.75 16.15
C GLU A 284 -7.03 -5.61 15.50
N LEU A 285 -6.42 -5.11 14.42
CA LEU A 285 -5.32 -5.78 13.75
C LEU A 285 -4.09 -5.90 14.67
N ASP A 286 -3.71 -4.82 15.36
CA ASP A 286 -2.60 -4.82 16.31
C ASP A 286 -2.88 -5.79 17.47
N LEU A 287 -4.10 -5.83 18.00
CA LEU A 287 -4.53 -6.82 19.00
C LEU A 287 -4.43 -8.25 18.46
N SER A 288 -4.80 -8.49 17.20
CA SER A 288 -4.68 -9.79 16.58
C SER A 288 -3.23 -10.28 16.50
N TYR A 289 -2.27 -9.36 16.36
CA TYR A 289 -0.84 -9.67 16.31
C TYR A 289 -0.24 -10.07 17.66
N CYS A 290 -0.96 -9.87 18.77
CA CYS A 290 -0.57 -10.43 20.06
C CYS A 290 -0.56 -11.97 20.03
N LYS A 291 -1.31 -12.61 19.14
CA LYS A 291 -1.30 -14.06 18.89
C LYS A 291 -0.37 -14.36 17.72
N ILE A 292 0.79 -14.87 18.02
CA ILE A 292 1.82 -15.19 17.03
C ILE A 292 1.57 -16.59 16.52
N ILE A 293 1.12 -16.72 15.28
CA ILE A 293 0.79 -17.99 14.63
C ILE A 293 1.82 -18.37 13.57
N SER A 294 1.97 -19.66 13.33
CA SER A 294 2.82 -20.15 12.25
C SER A 294 2.17 -19.96 10.88
N PRO A 295 2.85 -19.32 9.91
CA PRO A 295 2.32 -19.16 8.56
C PRO A 295 2.38 -20.45 7.73
N VAL A 296 3.25 -21.39 8.07
CA VAL A 296 3.51 -22.64 7.35
C VAL A 296 3.60 -23.83 8.30
N ALA A 297 3.40 -25.01 7.80
CA ALA A 297 3.73 -26.23 8.53
C ALA A 297 5.26 -26.47 8.48
N GLY A 298 5.84 -26.99 9.56
CA GLY A 298 7.28 -27.24 9.61
C GLY A 298 7.75 -27.73 10.98
N VAL A 299 9.05 -27.71 11.17
CA VAL A 299 9.69 -28.06 12.46
C VAL A 299 10.40 -26.84 13.01
N VAL A 300 10.22 -26.54 14.28
CA VAL A 300 10.93 -25.47 14.98
C VAL A 300 12.43 -25.78 14.99
N SER A 301 13.19 -25.01 14.21
CA SER A 301 14.65 -25.18 14.12
C SER A 301 15.37 -24.44 15.25
N LYS A 302 14.87 -23.24 15.60
CA LYS A 302 15.44 -22.42 16.66
C LYS A 302 14.38 -21.55 17.31
N ARG A 303 14.35 -21.51 18.62
CA ARG A 303 13.58 -20.58 19.44
C ARG A 303 14.54 -19.51 19.98
N THR A 304 14.22 -18.24 19.76
CA THR A 304 15.07 -17.11 20.19
C THR A 304 14.38 -16.21 21.19
N VAL A 305 13.23 -16.61 21.72
CA VAL A 305 12.41 -15.81 22.62
C VAL A 305 11.97 -16.63 23.83
N ASP A 306 11.95 -16.00 25.01
CA ASP A 306 11.50 -16.58 26.27
C ASP A 306 10.30 -15.83 26.86
N VAL A 307 9.60 -16.51 27.80
CA VAL A 307 8.47 -15.92 28.53
C VAL A 307 8.96 -14.77 29.41
N GLY A 308 8.29 -13.63 29.36
CA GLY A 308 8.67 -12.41 30.08
C GLY A 308 9.65 -11.52 29.32
N GLU A 309 10.13 -11.93 28.16
CA GLU A 309 11.02 -11.12 27.32
C GLU A 309 10.23 -10.02 26.58
N HIS A 310 10.80 -8.81 26.54
CA HIS A 310 10.28 -7.73 25.72
C HIS A 310 10.82 -7.87 24.30
N VAL A 311 9.92 -7.93 23.32
CA VAL A 311 10.26 -8.06 21.91
C VAL A 311 9.84 -6.82 21.11
N SER A 312 10.66 -6.48 20.13
CA SER A 312 10.40 -5.34 19.25
C SER A 312 9.89 -5.78 17.89
N LYS A 313 9.16 -4.90 17.23
CA LYS A 313 8.67 -5.13 15.86
C LYS A 313 9.80 -5.51 14.92
N GLY A 314 9.63 -6.64 14.20
CA GLY A 314 10.64 -7.19 13.30
C GLY A 314 11.63 -8.15 13.97
N GLN A 315 11.64 -8.26 15.31
CA GLN A 315 12.48 -9.21 16.03
C GLN A 315 12.04 -10.63 15.68
N ARG A 316 13.03 -11.50 15.37
CA ARG A 316 12.78 -12.91 15.08
C ARG A 316 12.56 -13.65 16.39
N LEU A 317 11.46 -14.39 16.46
CA LEU A 317 11.05 -15.13 17.64
C LEU A 317 11.35 -16.63 17.51
N VAL A 318 11.02 -17.18 16.34
CA VAL A 318 11.17 -18.61 16.04
C VAL A 318 11.60 -18.75 14.58
N THR A 319 12.43 -19.74 14.30
CA THR A 319 12.78 -20.15 12.93
C THR A 319 12.18 -21.52 12.68
N LEU A 320 11.38 -21.65 11.62
CA LEU A 320 10.77 -22.90 11.16
C LEU A 320 11.50 -23.42 9.93
N ALA A 321 11.84 -24.70 9.95
CA ALA A 321 12.27 -25.43 8.77
C ALA A 321 11.04 -26.03 8.08
N ASP A 322 10.78 -25.60 6.85
CA ASP A 322 9.75 -26.21 6.00
C ASP A 322 10.33 -27.48 5.40
N LEU A 323 9.72 -28.63 5.74
CA LEU A 323 10.14 -29.93 5.25
C LEU A 323 9.41 -30.38 3.99
N SER A 324 8.47 -29.59 3.49
CA SER A 324 7.67 -29.94 2.31
C SER A 324 8.43 -29.73 1.00
N ASP A 325 9.39 -28.81 0.96
CA ASP A 325 10.16 -28.46 -0.21
C ASP A 325 11.68 -28.46 0.10
N LEU A 326 12.26 -29.67 0.07
CA LEU A 326 13.69 -29.88 0.27
C LEU A 326 14.38 -30.11 -1.06
N TRP A 327 15.63 -29.65 -1.15
CA TRP A 327 16.53 -29.88 -2.28
C TRP A 327 17.95 -30.12 -1.76
N VAL A 328 18.83 -30.53 -2.65
CA VAL A 328 20.27 -30.63 -2.37
C VAL A 328 20.99 -29.53 -3.12
N THR A 329 21.80 -28.77 -2.42
CA THR A 329 22.79 -27.86 -3.02
C THR A 329 24.13 -28.58 -3.02
N ALA A 330 24.61 -28.90 -4.22
CA ALA A 330 25.83 -29.67 -4.43
C ALA A 330 26.88 -28.83 -5.15
N ASN A 331 28.00 -28.60 -4.50
CA ASN A 331 29.09 -27.78 -5.04
C ASN A 331 30.02 -28.64 -5.88
N PHE A 332 29.82 -28.68 -7.19
CA PHE A 332 30.68 -29.37 -8.13
C PHE A 332 31.84 -28.48 -8.61
N LYS A 333 32.98 -29.09 -8.88
CA LYS A 333 34.10 -28.38 -9.53
C LYS A 333 33.72 -27.98 -10.96
N GLU A 334 34.18 -26.84 -11.43
CA GLU A 334 33.91 -26.33 -12.79
C GLU A 334 34.20 -27.39 -13.89
N SER A 335 35.25 -28.19 -13.70
CA SER A 335 35.63 -29.27 -14.65
C SER A 335 34.62 -30.41 -14.73
N GLN A 336 33.85 -30.65 -13.64
CA GLN A 336 32.85 -31.73 -13.56
C GLN A 336 31.54 -31.34 -14.28
N LEU A 337 31.27 -30.04 -14.43
CA LEU A 337 30.03 -29.54 -15.07
C LEU A 337 29.98 -29.72 -16.59
N ARG A 338 31.09 -30.06 -17.21
CA ARG A 338 31.21 -30.15 -18.69
C ARG A 338 30.15 -31.02 -19.36
N LYS A 339 29.69 -32.08 -18.66
CA LYS A 339 28.73 -33.07 -19.18
C LYS A 339 27.42 -33.06 -18.35
N MET A 340 27.29 -32.12 -17.41
CA MET A 340 26.07 -32.00 -16.61
C MET A 340 25.07 -31.12 -17.30
N HIS A 341 23.81 -31.51 -17.24
CA HIS A 341 22.66 -30.71 -17.68
C HIS A 341 21.43 -30.99 -16.81
N ALA A 342 20.42 -30.12 -16.92
CA ALA A 342 19.16 -30.27 -16.22
C ALA A 342 18.48 -31.62 -16.56
N GLN A 343 17.70 -32.14 -15.61
CA GLN A 343 16.95 -33.41 -15.69
C GLN A 343 17.79 -34.69 -15.64
N GLN A 344 19.12 -34.61 -15.52
CA GLN A 344 19.93 -35.82 -15.31
C GLN A 344 19.57 -36.51 -14.00
N PRO A 345 19.50 -37.86 -13.97
CA PRO A 345 19.19 -38.62 -12.79
C PRO A 345 20.33 -38.56 -11.79
N VAL A 346 19.96 -38.41 -10.50
CA VAL A 346 20.92 -38.35 -9.38
C VAL A 346 20.55 -39.37 -8.32
N THR A 347 21.60 -40.08 -7.83
CA THR A 347 21.48 -40.88 -6.63
C THR A 347 22.13 -40.12 -5.48
N ILE A 348 21.36 -39.85 -4.42
CA ILE A 348 21.78 -39.06 -3.25
C ILE A 348 21.93 -40.02 -2.08
N THR A 349 23.11 -40.12 -1.53
CA THR A 349 23.35 -40.87 -0.29
C THR A 349 23.42 -39.88 0.86
N VAL A 350 22.65 -40.11 1.92
CA VAL A 350 22.60 -39.24 3.10
C VAL A 350 23.47 -39.87 4.17
N ASP A 351 24.47 -39.13 4.62
CA ASP A 351 25.50 -39.66 5.57
C ASP A 351 24.88 -40.08 6.91
N ALA A 352 23.81 -39.37 7.37
CA ALA A 352 23.18 -39.65 8.65
C ALA A 352 22.44 -41.00 8.73
N PHE A 353 22.01 -41.56 7.58
CA PHE A 353 21.12 -42.75 7.57
C PHE A 353 21.66 -43.89 6.71
N ASP A 354 22.72 -43.69 5.95
CA ASP A 354 23.23 -44.59 4.90
C ASP A 354 22.12 -45.00 3.89
N GLN A 355 21.13 -44.14 3.74
CA GLN A 355 19.97 -44.36 2.85
C GLN A 355 20.16 -43.63 1.54
N LYS A 356 19.77 -44.30 0.44
CA LYS A 356 19.83 -43.72 -0.90
C LYS A 356 18.49 -43.13 -1.28
N PHE A 357 18.53 -41.91 -1.75
CA PHE A 357 17.40 -41.22 -2.36
C PHE A 357 17.68 -40.96 -3.85
N TYR A 358 16.63 -40.82 -4.61
CA TYR A 358 16.70 -40.53 -6.03
C TYR A 358 16.22 -39.10 -6.29
N GLY A 359 16.91 -38.44 -7.19
CA GLY A 359 16.59 -37.07 -7.59
C GLY A 359 16.93 -36.82 -9.04
N TYR A 360 16.90 -35.57 -9.40
CA TYR A 360 17.34 -35.07 -10.71
C TYR A 360 17.94 -33.68 -10.55
N VAL A 361 18.83 -33.33 -11.47
CA VAL A 361 19.38 -31.98 -11.57
C VAL A 361 18.27 -31.03 -11.98
N GLU A 362 17.89 -30.11 -11.10
CA GLU A 362 16.82 -29.15 -11.36
C GLU A 362 17.32 -27.98 -12.20
N ALA A 363 18.43 -27.38 -11.79
CA ALA A 363 18.98 -26.20 -12.45
C ALA A 363 20.50 -26.19 -12.37
N MET A 364 21.11 -25.70 -13.44
CA MET A 364 22.53 -25.37 -13.48
C MET A 364 22.76 -23.97 -12.91
N PRO A 365 23.89 -23.76 -12.20
CA PRO A 365 24.15 -22.50 -11.55
C PRO A 365 24.44 -21.38 -12.57
N GLY A 366 23.91 -20.18 -12.30
CA GLY A 366 24.18 -18.98 -13.10
C GLY A 366 25.50 -18.28 -12.75
N ALA A 367 26.11 -18.63 -11.58
CA ALA A 367 27.36 -18.03 -11.10
C ALA A 367 28.11 -19.00 -10.19
N THR A 368 29.41 -18.74 -9.97
CA THR A 368 30.23 -19.52 -9.03
C THR A 368 29.90 -19.14 -7.60
N GLY A 369 30.10 -20.08 -6.66
CA GLY A 369 29.87 -19.85 -5.24
C GLY A 369 30.70 -18.70 -4.67
N SER A 370 31.89 -18.45 -5.21
CA SER A 370 32.75 -17.34 -4.80
C SER A 370 32.16 -15.96 -5.11
N ILE A 371 31.40 -15.81 -6.21
CA ILE A 371 30.74 -14.52 -6.58
C ILE A 371 29.46 -14.32 -5.73
N THR A 372 28.76 -15.39 -5.41
CA THR A 372 27.50 -15.33 -4.63
C THR A 372 27.71 -15.33 -3.12
N SER A 373 28.96 -15.49 -2.65
CA SER A 373 29.30 -15.44 -1.22
C SER A 373 29.19 -14.01 -0.68
N LEU A 374 28.71 -13.87 0.55
CA LEU A 374 28.68 -12.61 1.30
C LEU A 374 30.09 -12.01 1.52
N LEU A 375 31.11 -12.87 1.56
CA LEU A 375 32.51 -12.49 1.69
C LEU A 375 33.30 -13.19 0.58
N PRO A 376 33.39 -12.59 -0.61
CA PRO A 376 34.21 -13.14 -1.69
C PRO A 376 35.68 -13.24 -1.23
N PRO A 377 36.38 -14.34 -1.54
CA PRO A 377 37.80 -14.45 -1.19
C PRO A 377 38.60 -13.44 -2.01
N GLU A 378 39.08 -12.38 -1.36
CA GLU A 378 40.02 -11.43 -1.94
C GLU A 378 41.45 -11.92 -1.70
N ASN A 379 42.24 -12.06 -2.78
CA ASN A 379 43.67 -12.34 -2.65
C ASN A 379 44.40 -11.05 -2.21
N ALA A 380 44.92 -11.04 -0.99
CA ALA A 380 45.59 -9.88 -0.37
C ALA A 380 46.81 -9.34 -1.17
N THR A 381 47.30 -10.09 -2.17
CA THR A 381 48.51 -9.77 -2.96
C THR A 381 48.23 -9.18 -4.34
N GLY A 382 46.95 -9.01 -4.74
CA GLY A 382 46.56 -8.43 -6.03
C GLY A 382 46.89 -9.32 -7.26
N ASN A 383 47.46 -10.51 -7.06
CA ASN A 383 47.73 -11.44 -8.15
C ASN A 383 46.57 -12.41 -8.34
N TYR A 384 46.07 -12.51 -9.57
CA TYR A 384 45.06 -13.49 -9.97
C TYR A 384 45.65 -14.90 -9.97
N VAL A 385 45.27 -15.71 -8.96
CA VAL A 385 45.63 -17.14 -8.94
C VAL A 385 44.42 -17.93 -9.45
N LYS A 386 44.64 -18.73 -10.48
CA LYS A 386 43.62 -19.64 -11.01
C LYS A 386 43.33 -20.74 -9.98
N VAL A 387 42.29 -20.58 -9.18
CA VAL A 387 41.77 -21.63 -8.27
C VAL A 387 40.58 -22.34 -8.92
N VAL A 388 40.44 -23.62 -8.65
CA VAL A 388 39.29 -24.38 -9.15
C VAL A 388 38.01 -23.83 -8.44
N GLN A 389 37.16 -23.26 -9.29
CA GLN A 389 35.88 -22.73 -8.80
C GLN A 389 34.88 -23.87 -8.55
N ARG A 390 34.04 -23.71 -7.53
CA ARG A 390 32.91 -24.59 -7.27
C ARG A 390 31.61 -23.90 -7.66
N LEU A 391 30.71 -24.64 -8.25
CA LEU A 391 29.40 -24.14 -8.73
C LEU A 391 28.30 -24.92 -8.02
N PRO A 392 27.34 -24.22 -7.35
CA PRO A 392 26.23 -24.85 -6.64
C PRO A 392 25.17 -25.37 -7.62
N VAL A 393 25.11 -26.65 -7.81
CA VAL A 393 24.07 -27.35 -8.61
C VAL A 393 22.91 -27.69 -7.69
N ARG A 394 21.70 -27.30 -8.11
CA ARG A 394 20.48 -27.63 -7.38
C ARG A 394 19.91 -28.95 -7.86
N ILE A 395 19.69 -29.86 -6.92
CA ILE A 395 19.17 -31.22 -7.18
C ILE A 395 17.89 -31.37 -6.39
N ARG A 396 16.82 -31.76 -7.06
CA ARG A 396 15.52 -31.98 -6.47
C ARG A 396 15.28 -33.46 -6.22
N PHE A 397 14.74 -33.79 -5.04
CA PHE A 397 14.30 -35.14 -4.75
C PHE A 397 13.09 -35.54 -5.58
N LYS A 398 13.04 -36.81 -6.01
CA LYS A 398 11.81 -37.36 -6.61
C LYS A 398 10.75 -37.50 -5.53
N PRO A 399 9.49 -37.14 -5.78
CA PRO A 399 8.42 -37.26 -4.79
C PRO A 399 8.10 -38.73 -4.49
N GLY A 400 7.47 -38.95 -3.32
CA GLY A 400 6.93 -40.27 -2.94
C GLY A 400 7.94 -41.28 -2.42
N GLN A 401 9.17 -40.88 -2.09
CA GLN A 401 10.17 -41.74 -1.48
C GLN A 401 9.99 -41.79 0.03
N GLN A 402 10.09 -42.99 0.62
CA GLN A 402 10.05 -43.17 2.08
C GLN A 402 11.29 -42.58 2.72
N GLY A 403 11.11 -41.86 3.84
CA GLY A 403 12.22 -41.29 4.62
C GLY A 403 12.57 -39.84 4.28
N LEU A 404 11.90 -39.21 3.30
CA LEU A 404 12.11 -37.79 2.99
C LEU A 404 11.75 -36.90 4.21
N GLU A 405 10.76 -37.31 5.00
CA GLU A 405 10.33 -36.62 6.22
C GLU A 405 11.39 -36.60 7.34
N ARG A 406 12.40 -37.45 7.24
CA ARG A 406 13.54 -37.49 8.16
C ARG A 406 14.66 -36.54 7.81
N LEU A 407 14.67 -36.04 6.57
CA LEU A 407 15.68 -35.09 6.12
C LEU A 407 15.51 -33.75 6.82
N ARG A 408 16.63 -33.12 7.09
CA ARG A 408 16.68 -31.76 7.69
C ARG A 408 17.63 -30.90 6.86
N PRO A 409 17.31 -29.61 6.66
CA PRO A 409 18.27 -28.66 6.12
C PRO A 409 19.59 -28.68 6.90
N GLY A 410 20.71 -28.65 6.21
CA GLY A 410 22.05 -28.74 6.78
C GLY A 410 22.63 -30.16 6.86
N MET A 411 21.86 -31.22 6.55
CA MET A 411 22.41 -32.59 6.51
C MET A 411 23.36 -32.75 5.33
N SER A 412 24.54 -33.35 5.59
CA SER A 412 25.52 -33.68 4.57
C SER A 412 25.06 -34.86 3.72
N VAL A 413 25.30 -34.75 2.41
CA VAL A 413 24.91 -35.77 1.43
C VAL A 413 25.99 -35.91 0.35
N VAL A 414 26.02 -37.09 -0.27
CA VAL A 414 26.89 -37.38 -1.41
C VAL A 414 26.02 -37.66 -2.65
N PRO A 415 25.78 -36.66 -3.53
CA PRO A 415 25.09 -36.87 -4.77
C PRO A 415 26.01 -37.47 -5.84
N LYS A 416 25.48 -38.44 -6.56
CA LYS A 416 26.09 -39.02 -7.79
C LYS A 416 25.18 -38.70 -8.97
N VAL A 417 25.61 -37.79 -9.81
CA VAL A 417 24.93 -37.44 -11.06
C VAL A 417 25.36 -38.39 -12.17
N TRP A 418 24.41 -39.10 -12.74
CA TRP A 418 24.65 -40.02 -13.83
C TRP A 418 24.73 -39.26 -15.16
N LEU A 419 25.87 -39.36 -15.82
CA LEU A 419 26.12 -38.69 -17.09
C LEU A 419 25.55 -39.52 -18.24
N ASP A 420 24.86 -38.86 -19.16
CA ASP A 420 24.46 -39.52 -20.41
C ASP A 420 25.68 -39.87 -21.27
N LYS A 421 25.60 -41.02 -21.95
CA LYS A 421 26.70 -41.52 -22.79
C LYS A 421 26.92 -40.67 -24.01
#